data_bd171cdaaef987dd8b85ed8302698618
#
_entry.id   bd171cdaaef987dd8b85ed8302698618
#
_cell.length_a   1.000
_cell.length_b   1.000
_cell.length_c   1.000
_cell.angle_alpha   90.00
_cell.angle_beta   90.00
_cell.angle_gamma   90.00
#
_symmetry.space_group_name_H-M   'P 1'
#
loop_
_entity.id
_entity.type
_entity.pdbx_description
1 polymer ?
#
loop_
_entity_poly.entity_id
_entity_poly.type
_entity_poly.pdbx_seq_one_letter_code
_entity_poly.pdbx_strand_id
1 'polypeptide(L)'
;LTPGKPVTFTIGEDMNFNDTKTVTWSATSSEGKEKTGKVTYTKVDPNAAITVYVKADKAPYIHAWTTGTDGKNLTGAWPGKVMKGPEEIDGAKYWSYSFYDVESFNVILNNGSGDQSGDITGITSDIYLEYDGGKSAKKIDAPVNAAAKVTLSPNGGDFEKTIKVTATLSDNAKSGWYKIGDGEQVALTPGKSETFTLGADMMEGESKTVTWSATN
;
A
#
# COMPACT_ATOMS: atom_id res chain seq x y z
N LEU A 1 -26.09 21.32 -10.67
CA LEU A 1 -26.54 19.96 -10.97
C LEU A 1 -28.02 19.97 -11.36
N THR A 2 -28.39 19.17 -12.33
CA THR A 2 -29.81 19.04 -12.75
C THR A 2 -30.41 17.85 -12.01
N PRO A 3 -31.58 18.01 -11.34
CA PRO A 3 -32.22 16.89 -10.65
C PRO A 3 -32.44 15.68 -11.56
N GLY A 4 -32.09 14.50 -11.06
CA GLY A 4 -32.23 13.23 -11.79
C GLY A 4 -31.20 12.99 -12.90
N LYS A 5 -30.25 13.89 -13.14
CA LYS A 5 -29.16 13.67 -14.11
C LYS A 5 -27.84 13.49 -13.40
N PRO A 6 -27.13 12.36 -13.58
CA PRO A 6 -25.81 12.17 -13.05
C PRO A 6 -24.80 13.09 -13.76
N VAL A 7 -23.82 13.56 -13.02
CA VAL A 7 -22.64 14.26 -13.54
C VAL A 7 -21.42 13.49 -13.12
N THR A 8 -20.56 13.17 -14.09
CA THR A 8 -19.29 12.50 -13.85
C THR A 8 -18.17 13.52 -13.91
N PHE A 9 -17.23 13.41 -12.98
CA PHE A 9 -16.01 14.18 -12.98
C PHE A 9 -14.85 13.28 -12.55
N THR A 10 -13.64 13.60 -13.03
CA THR A 10 -12.43 12.86 -12.71
C THR A 10 -11.69 13.55 -11.57
N ILE A 11 -11.18 12.78 -10.63
CA ILE A 11 -10.34 13.24 -9.53
C ILE A 11 -9.01 12.53 -9.64
N GLY A 12 -7.90 13.24 -9.46
CA GLY A 12 -6.57 12.66 -9.32
C GLY A 12 -5.61 12.89 -10.48
N GLU A 13 -6.03 13.49 -11.60
CA GLU A 13 -5.12 13.83 -12.71
C GLU A 13 -4.03 14.82 -12.28
N ASP A 14 -4.39 15.77 -11.40
CA ASP A 14 -3.55 16.83 -10.84
C ASP A 14 -3.06 16.56 -9.41
N MET A 15 -3.16 15.32 -8.94
CA MET A 15 -2.78 14.94 -7.58
C MET A 15 -1.51 14.11 -7.60
N ASN A 16 -0.61 14.34 -6.65
CA ASN A 16 0.46 13.42 -6.31
C ASN A 16 -0.08 12.27 -5.45
N PHE A 17 0.70 11.18 -5.33
CA PHE A 17 0.33 10.13 -4.38
C PHE A 17 0.31 10.67 -2.95
N ASN A 18 -0.66 10.21 -2.16
CA ASN A 18 -1.03 10.67 -0.82
C ASN A 18 -1.70 12.04 -0.73
N ASP A 19 -1.82 12.79 -1.84
CA ASP A 19 -2.67 13.97 -1.85
C ASP A 19 -4.13 13.60 -1.59
N THR A 20 -4.83 14.49 -0.90
CA THR A 20 -6.26 14.35 -0.63
C THR A 20 -7.05 15.46 -1.30
N LYS A 21 -8.17 15.09 -1.89
CA LYS A 21 -9.15 16.04 -2.45
C LYS A 21 -10.51 15.80 -1.84
N THR A 22 -11.09 16.83 -1.24
CA THR A 22 -12.42 16.74 -0.65
C THR A 22 -13.45 17.32 -1.59
N VAL A 23 -14.44 16.52 -1.95
CA VAL A 23 -15.63 16.96 -2.70
C VAL A 23 -16.73 17.26 -1.69
N THR A 24 -17.22 18.50 -1.71
CA THR A 24 -18.39 18.92 -0.94
C THR A 24 -19.59 19.02 -1.85
N TRP A 25 -20.76 18.69 -1.34
CA TRP A 25 -22.00 18.82 -2.08
C TRP A 25 -23.11 19.40 -1.21
N SER A 26 -24.02 20.10 -1.82
CA SER A 26 -25.29 20.49 -1.20
C SER A 26 -26.45 20.18 -2.14
N ALA A 27 -27.58 19.88 -1.55
CA ALA A 27 -28.84 19.69 -2.26
C ALA A 27 -29.96 20.35 -1.46
N THR A 28 -30.80 21.11 -2.18
CA THR A 28 -31.98 21.76 -1.61
C THR A 28 -33.24 21.12 -2.18
N SER A 29 -34.16 20.69 -1.34
CA SER A 29 -35.45 20.15 -1.76
C SER A 29 -36.38 21.27 -2.30
N SER A 30 -37.47 20.89 -2.97
CA SER A 30 -38.51 21.80 -3.38
C SER A 30 -39.17 22.57 -2.22
N GLU A 31 -39.04 22.03 -0.99
CA GLU A 31 -39.50 22.64 0.25
C GLU A 31 -38.46 23.54 0.91
N GLY A 32 -37.33 23.81 0.24
CA GLY A 32 -36.25 24.64 0.75
C GLY A 32 -35.35 23.99 1.83
N LYS A 33 -35.51 22.68 2.09
CA LYS A 33 -34.64 21.97 3.04
C LYS A 33 -33.30 21.63 2.38
N GLU A 34 -32.23 22.09 3.00
CA GLU A 34 -30.86 21.85 2.52
C GLU A 34 -30.22 20.62 3.21
N LYS A 35 -29.52 19.83 2.46
CA LYS A 35 -28.62 18.77 2.93
C LYS A 35 -27.26 18.91 2.29
N THR A 36 -26.23 18.90 3.11
CA THR A 36 -24.84 18.98 2.66
C THR A 36 -24.07 17.73 3.05
N GLY A 37 -22.99 17.46 2.35
CA GLY A 37 -22.05 16.41 2.68
C GLY A 37 -20.69 16.64 2.06
N LYS A 38 -19.73 15.84 2.51
CA LYS A 38 -18.36 15.83 1.97
C LYS A 38 -17.86 14.40 1.87
N VAL A 39 -17.06 14.15 0.82
CA VAL A 39 -16.31 12.90 0.63
C VAL A 39 -14.88 13.26 0.33
N THR A 40 -13.94 12.65 1.03
CA THR A 40 -12.50 12.84 0.79
C THR A 40 -11.96 11.64 0.04
N TYR A 41 -11.25 11.91 -1.04
CA TYR A 41 -10.53 10.93 -1.86
C TYR A 41 -9.03 11.14 -1.66
N THR A 42 -8.30 10.06 -1.48
CA THR A 42 -6.82 10.06 -1.41
C THR A 42 -6.30 9.34 -2.63
N LYS A 43 -5.38 9.96 -3.36
CA LYS A 43 -4.67 9.28 -4.45
C LYS A 43 -3.63 8.36 -3.85
N VAL A 44 -3.80 7.06 -4.02
CA VAL A 44 -2.86 6.05 -3.56
C VAL A 44 -2.15 5.42 -4.76
N ASP A 45 -0.86 5.12 -4.60
CA ASP A 45 -0.15 4.31 -5.58
C ASP A 45 -0.29 2.83 -5.19
N PRO A 46 -1.05 2.04 -5.94
CA PRO A 46 -1.25 0.63 -5.62
C PRO A 46 0.05 -0.19 -5.75
N ASN A 47 1.06 0.36 -6.43
CA ASN A 47 2.31 -0.33 -6.69
C ASN A 47 3.39 -0.01 -5.64
N ALA A 48 3.23 1.07 -4.87
CA ALA A 48 4.19 1.52 -3.85
C ALA A 48 3.90 0.98 -2.45
N ALA A 49 2.77 0.30 -2.25
CA ALA A 49 2.38 -0.15 -0.93
C ALA A 49 3.17 -1.39 -0.49
N ILE A 50 3.75 -1.31 0.70
CA ILE A 50 4.10 -2.50 1.47
C ILE A 50 2.84 -2.90 2.22
N THR A 51 2.33 -4.11 1.98
CA THR A 51 1.09 -4.57 2.58
C THR A 51 1.35 -5.64 3.63
N VAL A 52 0.75 -5.47 4.79
CA VAL A 52 0.69 -6.48 5.83
C VAL A 52 -0.63 -7.23 5.67
N TYR A 53 -0.54 -8.53 5.43
CA TYR A 53 -1.67 -9.45 5.36
C TYR A 53 -1.72 -10.26 6.65
N VAL A 54 -2.88 -10.35 7.26
CA VAL A 54 -3.05 -11.05 8.53
C VAL A 54 -4.17 -12.09 8.44
N LYS A 55 -3.79 -13.35 8.53
CA LYS A 55 -4.72 -14.45 8.72
C LYS A 55 -5.25 -14.41 10.15
N ALA A 56 -6.55 -14.15 10.31
CA ALA A 56 -7.21 -14.09 11.61
C ALA A 56 -8.73 -14.27 11.46
N ASP A 57 -9.38 -14.75 12.53
CA ASP A 57 -10.84 -14.97 12.54
C ASP A 57 -11.62 -13.64 12.52
N LYS A 58 -11.07 -12.60 13.15
CA LYS A 58 -11.67 -11.26 13.27
C LYS A 58 -10.69 -10.21 12.78
N ALA A 59 -11.21 -9.06 12.34
CA ALA A 59 -10.39 -7.91 11.95
C ALA A 59 -9.47 -7.48 13.11
N PRO A 60 -8.14 -7.60 12.95
CA PRO A 60 -7.23 -7.04 13.93
C PRO A 60 -7.08 -5.53 13.74
N TYR A 61 -6.59 -4.87 14.78
CA TYR A 61 -5.99 -3.55 14.67
C TYR A 61 -4.50 -3.69 14.38
N ILE A 62 -3.96 -2.73 13.63
CA ILE A 62 -2.55 -2.62 13.35
C ILE A 62 -2.02 -1.26 13.85
N HIS A 63 -1.03 -1.31 14.73
CA HIS A 63 -0.26 -0.14 15.14
C HIS A 63 1.13 -0.23 14.54
N ALA A 64 1.58 0.83 13.86
CA ALA A 64 2.82 0.81 13.09
C ALA A 64 3.63 2.09 13.26
N TRP A 65 4.95 1.96 13.18
CA TRP A 65 5.92 3.07 13.24
C TRP A 65 7.13 2.78 12.36
N THR A 66 7.80 3.83 11.87
CA THR A 66 9.02 3.70 11.05
C THR A 66 10.15 3.07 11.84
N THR A 67 11.05 2.35 11.15
CA THR A 67 12.33 1.95 11.71
C THR A 67 13.25 3.16 11.85
N GLY A 68 14.16 3.14 12.82
CA GLY A 68 15.12 4.22 13.07
C GLY A 68 14.80 5.02 14.32
N THR A 69 15.61 6.07 14.57
CA THR A 69 15.56 6.87 15.81
C THR A 69 14.32 7.73 15.93
N ASP A 70 13.65 8.05 14.81
CA ASP A 70 12.52 8.98 14.79
C ASP A 70 11.19 8.30 15.17
N GLY A 71 11.07 6.98 14.99
CA GLY A 71 9.91 6.18 15.38
C GLY A 71 8.58 6.81 14.97
N LYS A 72 8.51 7.40 13.75
CA LYS A 72 7.30 8.12 13.30
C LYS A 72 6.11 7.18 13.27
N ASN A 73 5.05 7.55 13.97
CA ASN A 73 3.80 6.80 13.99
C ASN A 73 3.10 6.86 12.61
N LEU A 74 2.75 5.71 12.07
CA LEU A 74 2.14 5.56 10.74
C LEU A 74 0.62 5.33 10.79
N THR A 75 0.09 4.93 11.94
CA THR A 75 -1.32 4.52 12.07
C THR A 75 -2.15 5.36 13.05
N GLY A 76 -1.54 6.39 13.63
CA GLY A 76 -2.18 7.25 14.62
C GLY A 76 -2.13 6.67 16.03
N ALA A 77 -2.92 7.24 16.93
CA ALA A 77 -2.97 6.82 18.33
C ALA A 77 -3.35 5.34 18.47
N TRP A 78 -2.87 4.71 19.55
CA TRP A 78 -3.28 3.37 19.94
C TRP A 78 -4.81 3.25 20.00
N PRO A 79 -5.42 2.14 19.53
CA PRO A 79 -4.82 0.89 19.05
C PRO A 79 -4.37 0.88 17.58
N GLY A 80 -4.31 2.00 16.90
CA GLY A 80 -3.96 2.13 15.51
C GLY A 80 -5.17 2.08 14.59
N LYS A 81 -5.06 1.37 13.47
CA LYS A 81 -6.12 1.25 12.45
C LYS A 81 -6.68 -0.16 12.39
N VAL A 82 -7.98 -0.27 12.18
CA VAL A 82 -8.61 -1.55 11.85
C VAL A 82 -8.16 -1.96 10.45
N MET A 83 -7.76 -3.21 10.30
CA MET A 83 -7.39 -3.77 9.01
C MET A 83 -8.62 -3.99 8.13
N LYS A 84 -8.44 -3.91 6.81
CA LYS A 84 -9.49 -4.09 5.80
C LYS A 84 -9.66 -5.56 5.44
N GLY A 85 -10.86 -5.97 5.09
CA GLY A 85 -11.17 -7.33 4.67
C GLY A 85 -12.43 -7.87 5.35
N PRO A 86 -12.59 -9.19 5.49
CA PRO A 86 -11.62 -10.19 5.04
C PRO A 86 -11.68 -10.47 3.53
N GLU A 87 -10.55 -10.87 2.97
CA GLU A 87 -10.47 -11.57 1.70
C GLU A 87 -10.27 -13.06 2.00
N GLU A 88 -11.02 -13.92 1.33
CA GLU A 88 -10.83 -15.37 1.45
C GLU A 88 -9.79 -15.85 0.43
N ILE A 89 -8.67 -16.37 0.92
CA ILE A 89 -7.59 -16.93 0.10
C ILE A 89 -7.30 -18.34 0.65
N ASP A 90 -7.38 -19.34 -0.21
CA ASP A 90 -7.17 -20.75 0.16
C ASP A 90 -8.04 -21.23 1.34
N GLY A 91 -9.28 -20.73 1.42
CA GLY A 91 -10.22 -21.07 2.49
C GLY A 91 -9.91 -20.45 3.86
N ALA A 92 -8.97 -19.51 3.92
CA ALA A 92 -8.65 -18.75 5.11
C ALA A 92 -8.97 -17.25 4.94
N LYS A 93 -9.34 -16.58 6.03
CA LYS A 93 -9.64 -15.14 6.04
C LYS A 93 -8.38 -14.35 6.25
N TYR A 94 -8.09 -13.44 5.31
CA TYR A 94 -6.99 -12.50 5.38
C TYR A 94 -7.50 -11.07 5.49
N TRP A 95 -6.92 -10.33 6.42
CA TRP A 95 -7.11 -8.91 6.61
C TRP A 95 -5.86 -8.19 6.14
N SER A 96 -5.97 -6.98 5.59
CA SER A 96 -4.85 -6.27 5.03
C SER A 96 -4.79 -4.81 5.45
N TYR A 97 -3.57 -4.27 5.49
CA TYR A 97 -3.31 -2.86 5.62
C TYR A 97 -2.06 -2.48 4.82
N SER A 98 -2.18 -1.45 3.96
CA SER A 98 -1.10 -1.03 3.06
C SER A 98 -0.48 0.27 3.56
N PHE A 99 0.84 0.32 3.54
CA PHE A 99 1.67 1.47 3.90
C PHE A 99 2.32 2.03 2.65
N TYR A 100 2.19 3.33 2.45
CA TYR A 100 2.70 4.06 1.30
C TYR A 100 3.86 4.96 1.72
N ASP A 101 4.82 5.22 0.84
CA ASP A 101 5.97 6.11 1.07
C ASP A 101 6.77 5.77 2.33
N VAL A 102 6.95 4.49 2.58
CA VAL A 102 7.72 4.00 3.70
C VAL A 102 8.66 2.88 3.24
N GLU A 103 9.95 3.00 3.57
CA GLU A 103 10.96 2.01 3.18
C GLU A 103 10.98 0.80 4.13
N SER A 104 10.81 1.09 5.42
CA SER A 104 10.76 0.04 6.45
C SER A 104 9.99 0.51 7.68
N PHE A 105 9.29 -0.42 8.31
CA PHE A 105 8.48 -0.13 9.49
C PHE A 105 8.35 -1.34 10.39
N ASN A 106 7.80 -1.10 11.57
CA ASN A 106 7.48 -2.11 12.57
C ASN A 106 5.98 -2.11 12.83
N VAL A 107 5.41 -3.22 13.25
CA VAL A 107 4.00 -3.33 13.60
C VAL A 107 3.77 -4.11 14.89
N ILE A 108 2.66 -3.78 15.54
CA ILE A 108 1.99 -4.58 16.56
C ILE A 108 0.58 -4.86 16.07
N LEU A 109 0.15 -6.12 16.13
CA LEU A 109 -1.24 -6.50 15.95
C LEU A 109 -1.93 -6.54 17.31
N ASN A 110 -3.17 -6.08 17.37
CA ASN A 110 -3.94 -6.11 18.60
C ASN A 110 -5.45 -6.31 18.33
N ASN A 111 -6.18 -6.69 19.36
CA ASN A 111 -7.62 -6.95 19.28
C ASN A 111 -8.51 -5.72 19.63
N GLY A 112 -7.88 -4.56 19.87
CA GLY A 112 -8.59 -3.33 20.27
C GLY A 112 -9.05 -3.29 21.72
N SER A 113 -8.85 -4.38 22.49
CA SER A 113 -9.36 -4.51 23.87
C SER A 113 -8.31 -4.86 24.91
N GLY A 114 -7.01 -4.77 24.54
CA GLY A 114 -5.90 -4.90 25.48
C GLY A 114 -4.91 -6.01 25.19
N ASP A 115 -5.28 -7.05 24.45
CA ASP A 115 -4.32 -8.06 24.01
C ASP A 115 -3.62 -7.62 22.71
N GLN A 116 -2.31 -7.84 22.66
CA GLN A 116 -1.48 -7.47 21.53
C GLN A 116 -0.37 -8.49 21.30
N SER A 117 0.10 -8.58 20.06
CA SER A 117 1.31 -9.35 19.71
C SER A 117 2.57 -8.71 20.27
N GLY A 118 3.68 -9.42 20.20
CA GLY A 118 5.01 -8.80 20.24
C GLY A 118 5.25 -7.93 19.00
N ASP A 119 6.33 -7.13 19.02
CA ASP A 119 6.76 -6.30 17.91
C ASP A 119 7.21 -7.17 16.73
N ILE A 120 6.74 -6.85 15.55
CA ILE A 120 7.20 -7.42 14.28
C ILE A 120 7.98 -6.31 13.58
N THR A 121 9.29 -6.48 13.48
CA THR A 121 10.21 -5.40 13.14
C THR A 121 10.85 -5.55 11.77
N GLY A 122 11.27 -4.42 11.16
CA GLY A 122 12.08 -4.41 9.95
C GLY A 122 11.32 -4.87 8.70
N ILE A 123 10.03 -4.56 8.58
CA ILE A 123 9.22 -4.89 7.41
C ILE A 123 9.61 -3.97 6.26
N THR A 124 10.07 -4.55 5.15
CA THR A 124 10.53 -3.84 3.93
C THR A 124 9.82 -4.32 2.66
N SER A 125 8.98 -5.33 2.76
CA SER A 125 8.18 -5.89 1.66
C SER A 125 6.87 -6.43 2.21
N ASP A 126 5.98 -6.84 1.33
CA ASP A 126 4.73 -7.51 1.73
C ASP A 126 5.02 -8.67 2.66
N ILE A 127 4.21 -8.81 3.70
CA ILE A 127 4.37 -9.83 4.74
C ILE A 127 3.02 -10.49 5.06
N TYR A 128 3.06 -11.78 5.23
CA TYR A 128 1.93 -12.57 5.68
C TYR A 128 2.15 -13.04 7.13
N LEU A 129 1.16 -12.77 7.96
CA LEU A 129 1.17 -13.08 9.40
C LEU A 129 -0.04 -13.94 9.74
N GLU A 130 0.10 -14.80 10.71
CA GLU A 130 -1.01 -15.46 11.41
C GLU A 130 -1.12 -14.89 12.81
N TYR A 131 -2.30 -14.39 13.18
CA TYR A 131 -2.57 -13.74 14.46
C TYR A 131 -3.68 -14.48 15.18
N ASP A 132 -3.43 -14.87 16.43
CA ASP A 132 -4.38 -15.64 17.27
C ASP A 132 -5.50 -14.79 17.90
N GLY A 133 -5.49 -13.47 17.67
CA GLY A 133 -6.41 -12.53 18.31
C GLY A 133 -6.03 -12.16 19.73
N GLY A 134 -4.88 -12.62 20.22
CA GLY A 134 -4.37 -12.42 21.56
C GLY A 134 -2.93 -11.92 21.57
N LYS A 135 -2.02 -12.75 22.05
CA LYS A 135 -0.61 -12.36 22.29
C LYS A 135 0.38 -12.87 21.26
N SER A 136 -0.06 -13.66 20.29
CA SER A 136 0.83 -14.30 19.33
C SER A 136 0.54 -13.86 17.90
N ALA A 137 1.58 -13.38 17.23
CA ALA A 137 1.62 -13.23 15.78
C ALA A 137 2.90 -13.84 15.25
N LYS A 138 2.81 -14.58 14.16
CA LYS A 138 3.97 -15.21 13.52
C LYS A 138 3.95 -14.99 12.01
N LYS A 139 5.12 -14.87 11.39
CA LYS A 139 5.27 -14.86 9.95
C LYS A 139 4.89 -16.22 9.39
N ILE A 140 4.13 -16.19 8.28
CA ILE A 140 3.77 -17.37 7.49
C ILE A 140 4.13 -17.11 6.03
N ASP A 141 4.16 -18.15 5.22
CA ASP A 141 4.32 -18.03 3.78
C ASP A 141 3.08 -17.41 3.14
N ALA A 142 3.28 -16.72 2.02
CA ALA A 142 2.16 -16.22 1.22
C ALA A 142 1.29 -17.39 0.75
N PRO A 143 -0.07 -17.26 0.80
CA PRO A 143 -0.94 -18.27 0.23
C PRO A 143 -0.66 -18.46 -1.27
N VAL A 144 -0.80 -19.70 -1.76
CA VAL A 144 -0.49 -20.05 -3.15
C VAL A 144 -1.30 -19.22 -4.16
N ASN A 145 -2.54 -18.90 -3.83
CA ASN A 145 -3.45 -18.10 -4.69
C ASN A 145 -3.42 -16.59 -4.38
N ALA A 146 -2.52 -16.13 -3.52
CA ALA A 146 -2.34 -14.70 -3.37
C ALA A 146 -1.79 -14.10 -4.67
N ALA A 147 -2.27 -12.90 -5.04
CA ALA A 147 -1.82 -12.23 -6.27
C ALA A 147 -0.30 -11.97 -6.25
N ALA A 148 0.37 -12.36 -7.32
CA ALA A 148 1.79 -12.03 -7.50
C ALA A 148 1.97 -10.53 -7.71
N LYS A 149 3.07 -9.97 -7.19
CA LYS A 149 3.33 -8.53 -7.20
C LYS A 149 4.80 -8.21 -7.36
N VAL A 150 5.10 -7.13 -8.08
CA VAL A 150 6.40 -6.45 -8.01
C VAL A 150 6.24 -5.19 -7.14
N THR A 151 7.12 -5.01 -6.18
CA THR A 151 7.21 -3.80 -5.36
C THR A 151 8.45 -3.03 -5.74
N LEU A 152 8.31 -1.72 -5.99
CA LEU A 152 9.42 -0.80 -6.22
C LEU A 152 9.64 0.06 -4.96
N SER A 153 10.90 0.29 -4.57
CA SER A 153 11.25 1.16 -3.46
C SER A 153 12.52 1.97 -3.78
N PRO A 154 12.47 3.32 -3.78
CA PRO A 154 11.26 4.13 -3.77
C PRO A 154 10.44 3.94 -5.04
N ASN A 155 9.13 4.21 -4.97
CA ASN A 155 8.23 4.07 -6.10
C ASN A 155 7.88 5.43 -6.69
N GLY A 156 8.76 5.93 -7.53
CA GLY A 156 8.65 7.27 -8.12
C GLY A 156 9.19 8.37 -7.22
N GLY A 157 9.04 9.60 -7.68
CA GLY A 157 9.49 10.83 -7.01
C GLY A 157 10.57 11.57 -7.79
N ASP A 158 10.81 12.80 -7.40
CA ASP A 158 11.84 13.66 -7.97
C ASP A 158 13.19 13.38 -7.30
N PHE A 159 14.26 13.50 -8.06
CA PHE A 159 15.62 13.35 -7.56
C PHE A 159 16.58 14.31 -8.28
N GLU A 160 17.64 14.74 -7.59
CA GLU A 160 18.53 15.77 -8.13
C GLU A 160 19.60 15.23 -9.10
N LYS A 161 20.13 14.05 -8.86
CA LYS A 161 21.22 13.47 -9.68
C LYS A 161 20.94 12.04 -10.10
N THR A 162 20.88 11.14 -9.13
CA THR A 162 20.57 9.73 -9.35
C THR A 162 19.74 9.19 -8.21
N ILE A 163 18.91 8.20 -8.52
CA ILE A 163 18.12 7.48 -7.53
C ILE A 163 18.33 5.97 -7.70
N LYS A 164 18.55 5.27 -6.58
CA LYS A 164 18.56 3.80 -6.55
C LYS A 164 17.16 3.31 -6.28
N VAL A 165 16.66 2.43 -7.13
CA VAL A 165 15.34 1.81 -6.99
C VAL A 165 15.54 0.31 -6.81
N THR A 166 14.91 -0.26 -5.80
CA THR A 166 14.87 -1.70 -5.55
C THR A 166 13.54 -2.27 -6.05
N ALA A 167 13.61 -3.25 -6.95
CA ALA A 167 12.46 -4.01 -7.41
C ALA A 167 12.44 -5.38 -6.70
N THR A 168 11.33 -5.72 -6.04
CA THR A 168 11.16 -7.00 -5.33
C THR A 168 9.96 -7.74 -5.91
N LEU A 169 10.16 -8.99 -6.32
CA LEU A 169 9.09 -9.89 -6.74
C LEU A 169 8.62 -10.70 -5.54
N SER A 170 7.31 -10.79 -5.35
CA SER A 170 6.71 -11.58 -4.25
C SER A 170 7.10 -13.06 -4.32
N ASP A 171 7.20 -13.71 -3.16
CA ASP A 171 7.65 -15.12 -3.01
C ASP A 171 6.72 -16.10 -3.75
N ASN A 172 5.42 -15.80 -3.79
CA ASN A 172 4.41 -16.63 -4.43
C ASN A 172 4.30 -16.45 -5.94
N ALA A 173 5.09 -15.55 -6.54
CA ALA A 173 5.07 -15.34 -7.98
C ALA A 173 5.73 -16.51 -8.72
N LYS A 174 5.17 -16.88 -9.87
CA LYS A 174 5.80 -17.79 -10.81
C LYS A 174 6.86 -17.09 -11.64
N SER A 175 6.60 -15.86 -12.05
CA SER A 175 7.52 -15.03 -12.82
C SER A 175 7.19 -13.55 -12.64
N GLY A 176 8.18 -12.69 -12.89
CA GLY A 176 8.02 -11.27 -12.95
C GLY A 176 9.17 -10.59 -13.66
N TRP A 177 8.98 -9.37 -14.07
CA TRP A 177 9.98 -8.55 -14.72
C TRP A 177 9.71 -7.06 -14.50
N TYR A 178 10.72 -6.24 -14.70
CA TYR A 178 10.58 -4.81 -14.87
C TYR A 178 11.32 -4.34 -16.14
N LYS A 179 10.98 -3.16 -16.65
CA LYS A 179 11.71 -2.47 -17.70
C LYS A 179 11.69 -0.95 -17.45
N ILE A 180 12.74 -0.27 -17.91
CA ILE A 180 12.92 1.17 -17.78
C ILE A 180 12.70 1.81 -19.15
N GLY A 181 11.67 2.66 -19.27
CA GLY A 181 11.28 3.26 -20.55
C GLY A 181 11.03 2.20 -21.62
N ASP A 182 11.65 2.37 -22.79
CA ASP A 182 11.58 1.43 -23.92
C ASP A 182 12.68 0.35 -23.90
N GLY A 183 13.43 0.26 -22.80
CA GLY A 183 14.50 -0.72 -22.63
C GLY A 183 14.02 -2.18 -22.58
N GLU A 184 14.95 -3.10 -22.48
CA GLU A 184 14.67 -4.52 -22.36
C GLU A 184 14.05 -4.87 -21.00
N GLN A 185 13.30 -5.98 -20.98
CA GLN A 185 12.74 -6.53 -19.74
C GLN A 185 13.85 -7.21 -18.93
N VAL A 186 13.94 -6.87 -17.66
CA VAL A 186 14.82 -7.51 -16.69
C VAL A 186 13.99 -8.48 -15.86
N ALA A 187 14.30 -9.77 -15.95
CA ALA A 187 13.60 -10.81 -15.20
C ALA A 187 13.92 -10.69 -13.70
N LEU A 188 12.89 -10.85 -12.87
CA LEU A 188 12.99 -10.90 -11.42
C LEU A 188 12.87 -12.35 -10.92
N THR A 189 13.60 -12.66 -9.87
CA THR A 189 13.51 -13.95 -9.18
C THR A 189 12.51 -13.84 -8.03
N PRO A 190 11.53 -14.75 -7.88
CA PRO A 190 10.62 -14.76 -6.73
C PRO A 190 11.35 -14.67 -5.39
N GLY A 191 10.87 -13.83 -4.50
CA GLY A 191 11.44 -13.62 -3.17
C GLY A 191 12.78 -12.86 -3.14
N LYS A 192 13.27 -12.38 -4.29
CA LYS A 192 14.52 -11.62 -4.36
C LYS A 192 14.32 -10.22 -4.85
N SER A 193 15.23 -9.35 -4.44
CA SER A 193 15.27 -7.94 -4.83
C SER A 193 16.41 -7.69 -5.80
N GLU A 194 16.13 -6.88 -6.82
CA GLU A 194 17.12 -6.34 -7.77
C GLU A 194 17.17 -4.83 -7.61
N THR A 195 18.36 -4.23 -7.68
CA THR A 195 18.53 -2.78 -7.54
C THR A 195 19.10 -2.20 -8.83
N PHE A 196 18.48 -1.14 -9.31
CA PHE A 196 18.95 -0.37 -10.45
C PHE A 196 19.05 1.13 -10.14
N THR A 197 19.77 1.88 -10.95
CA THR A 197 19.97 3.32 -10.75
C THR A 197 19.41 4.08 -11.94
N LEU A 198 18.62 5.11 -11.67
CA LEU A 198 18.15 6.08 -12.67
C LEU A 198 18.87 7.41 -12.51
N GLY A 199 18.94 8.20 -13.58
CA GLY A 199 19.40 9.58 -13.56
C GLY A 199 20.78 9.82 -14.18
N ALA A 200 21.63 8.80 -14.30
CA ALA A 200 23.00 8.99 -14.83
C ALA A 200 23.03 9.52 -16.27
N ASP A 201 22.00 9.24 -17.05
CA ASP A 201 21.83 9.58 -18.48
C ASP A 201 20.62 10.50 -18.72
N MET A 202 20.06 11.10 -17.67
CA MET A 202 18.89 11.99 -17.75
C MET A 202 19.31 13.46 -17.67
N MET A 203 18.63 14.30 -18.43
CA MET A 203 18.73 15.75 -18.32
C MET A 203 17.74 16.29 -17.29
N GLU A 204 17.98 17.51 -16.80
CA GLU A 204 17.06 18.19 -15.90
C GLU A 204 15.65 18.31 -16.51
N GLY A 205 14.64 17.93 -15.75
CA GLY A 205 13.23 17.92 -16.19
C GLY A 205 12.81 16.68 -16.98
N GLU A 206 13.72 15.75 -17.28
CA GLU A 206 13.36 14.48 -17.91
C GLU A 206 12.73 13.52 -16.90
N SER A 207 11.85 12.65 -17.40
CA SER A 207 11.23 11.56 -16.62
C SER A 207 11.45 10.21 -17.30
N LYS A 208 11.64 9.16 -16.50
CA LYS A 208 11.64 7.77 -16.98
C LYS A 208 10.56 6.97 -16.27
N THR A 209 9.78 6.23 -17.03
CA THR A 209 8.76 5.33 -16.49
C THR A 209 9.36 3.94 -16.31
N VAL A 210 9.14 3.35 -15.15
CA VAL A 210 9.42 1.93 -14.90
C VAL A 210 8.11 1.16 -14.99
N THR A 211 8.05 0.19 -15.89
CA THR A 211 6.90 -0.71 -16.02
C THR A 211 7.28 -2.12 -15.55
N TRP A 212 6.35 -2.86 -15.03
CA TRP A 212 6.58 -4.20 -14.49
C TRP A 212 5.36 -5.10 -14.63
N SER A 213 5.59 -6.39 -14.47
CA SER A 213 4.54 -7.41 -14.41
C SER A 213 4.95 -8.53 -13.48
N ALA A 214 3.98 -9.15 -12.84
CA ALA A 214 4.12 -10.37 -12.07
C ALA A 214 2.98 -11.34 -12.43
N THR A 215 3.26 -12.63 -12.40
CA THR A 215 2.27 -13.70 -12.65
C THR A 215 2.42 -14.78 -11.57
N ASN A 216 1.27 -15.39 -11.20
CA ASN A 216 1.23 -16.60 -10.37
C ASN A 216 1.51 -17.84 -11.21
#